data_0aa569b43fa4a900174564f36d6912b8
#
_entry.id   0aa569b43fa4a900174564f36d6912b8
#
_cell.length_a   1.000
_cell.length_b   1.000
_cell.length_c   1.000
_cell.angle_alpha   90.00
_cell.angle_beta   90.00
_cell.angle_gamma   90.00
#
_symmetry.space_group_name_H-M   'P 1'
#
loop_
_entity.id
_entity.type
_entity.pdbx_description
1 polymer ?
#
loop_
_entity_poly.entity_id
_entity_poly.type
_entity_poly.pdbx_seq_one_letter_code
_entity_poly.pdbx_strand_id
1 'polypeptide(L)'
;MPDPDIPPIVLTDEEIAGMQEHMPLMPGECRERWADLGLDHSVITTILGHQPLAILLDAIKTLTVHNEQAVLDELGVDKIKYQRLVKRIFNWFASTPEELIDMDLIGEGYVGPRRLTELSLLVEDNEVSSTGGKEIFLSLFDRQYLKQGPREIAESKNLLQVSDEGVIAAIVDEVLNDPASAASIADIRSGKGKAIGYLVGQVMKRSKGQANPSLAQKLIRERL
;
A
#
# COMPACT_ATOMS: atom_id res chain seq x y z
N MET A 1 -37.28 24.61 31.89
CA MET A 1 -38.16 25.62 31.27
C MET A 1 -37.45 26.13 30.05
N PRO A 2 -38.06 26.10 28.84
CA PRO A 2 -37.44 26.74 27.69
C PRO A 2 -37.31 28.25 27.95
N ASP A 3 -36.21 28.82 27.48
CA ASP A 3 -35.96 30.25 27.56
C ASP A 3 -37.03 30.96 26.69
N PRO A 4 -37.81 31.93 27.20
CA PRO A 4 -38.90 32.55 26.45
C PRO A 4 -38.41 33.34 25.21
N ASP A 5 -37.12 33.66 25.14
CA ASP A 5 -36.53 34.41 24.06
C ASP A 5 -35.97 33.54 22.93
N ILE A 6 -36.00 32.22 23.09
CA ILE A 6 -35.53 31.28 22.05
C ILE A 6 -36.74 30.53 21.48
N PRO A 7 -37.12 30.79 20.22
CA PRO A 7 -38.21 30.03 19.61
C PRO A 7 -37.81 28.56 19.43
N PRO A 8 -38.73 27.61 19.57
CA PRO A 8 -38.43 26.19 19.36
C PRO A 8 -38.02 25.97 17.91
N ILE A 9 -36.87 25.31 17.73
CA ILE A 9 -36.43 24.85 16.40
C ILE A 9 -37.27 23.61 16.07
N VAL A 10 -38.18 23.74 15.12
CA VAL A 10 -38.99 22.64 14.61
C VAL A 10 -38.46 22.27 13.24
N LEU A 11 -37.86 21.11 13.13
CA LEU A 11 -37.43 20.56 11.84
C LEU A 11 -38.57 19.73 11.25
N THR A 12 -38.80 19.88 9.98
CA THR A 12 -39.71 19.02 9.20
C THR A 12 -39.04 17.69 8.88
N ASP A 13 -39.82 16.65 8.61
CA ASP A 13 -39.32 15.34 8.22
C ASP A 13 -38.46 15.43 6.92
N GLU A 14 -38.81 16.35 6.01
CA GLU A 14 -38.07 16.61 4.77
C GLU A 14 -36.67 17.23 5.05
N GLU A 15 -36.59 18.18 5.98
CA GLU A 15 -35.33 18.77 6.42
C GLU A 15 -34.43 17.75 7.12
N ILE A 16 -35.02 16.90 7.95
CA ILE A 16 -34.30 15.79 8.62
C ILE A 16 -33.77 14.80 7.58
N ALA A 17 -34.60 14.39 6.61
CA ALA A 17 -34.18 13.50 5.55
C ALA A 17 -33.03 14.10 4.69
N GLY A 18 -33.16 15.41 4.35
CA GLY A 18 -32.11 16.11 3.62
C GLY A 18 -30.78 16.21 4.41
N MET A 19 -30.86 16.42 5.74
CA MET A 19 -29.66 16.39 6.59
C MET A 19 -29.04 14.99 6.64
N GLN A 20 -29.86 13.94 6.75
CA GLN A 20 -29.38 12.55 6.79
C GLN A 20 -28.67 12.15 5.48
N GLU A 21 -29.17 12.62 4.33
CA GLU A 21 -28.58 12.35 3.02
C GLU A 21 -27.18 12.97 2.86
N HIS A 22 -26.92 14.08 3.57
CA HIS A 22 -25.64 14.80 3.54
C HIS A 22 -24.77 14.52 4.77
N MET A 23 -25.19 13.63 5.67
CA MET A 23 -24.37 13.26 6.82
C MET A 23 -23.09 12.53 6.37
N PRO A 24 -21.93 12.93 6.89
CA PRO A 24 -20.72 12.17 6.67
C PRO A 24 -20.82 10.78 7.30
N LEU A 25 -20.12 9.81 6.72
CA LEU A 25 -20.01 8.46 7.27
C LEU A 25 -19.60 8.50 8.74
N MET A 26 -20.44 7.91 9.59
CA MET A 26 -20.16 7.83 11.01
C MET A 26 -19.06 6.80 11.29
N PRO A 27 -18.22 7.01 12.33
CA PRO A 27 -17.13 6.09 12.67
C PRO A 27 -17.57 4.63 12.87
N GLY A 28 -18.80 4.41 13.36
CA GLY A 28 -19.39 3.07 13.51
C GLY A 28 -19.60 2.38 12.18
N GLU A 29 -20.20 3.09 11.22
CA GLU A 29 -20.45 2.58 9.86
C GLU A 29 -19.15 2.27 9.11
N CYS A 30 -18.12 3.12 9.26
CA CYS A 30 -16.81 2.84 8.69
C CYS A 30 -16.21 1.55 9.25
N ARG A 31 -16.31 1.31 10.56
CA ARG A 31 -15.80 0.07 11.17
C ARG A 31 -16.50 -1.17 10.64
N GLU A 32 -17.81 -1.10 10.47
CA GLU A 32 -18.60 -2.21 9.90
C GLU A 32 -18.22 -2.46 8.44
N ARG A 33 -18.11 -1.42 7.62
CA ARG A 33 -17.72 -1.51 6.21
C ARG A 33 -16.31 -2.05 6.00
N TRP A 34 -15.39 -1.73 6.91
CA TRP A 34 -13.97 -2.13 6.79
C TRP A 34 -13.65 -3.43 7.52
N ALA A 35 -14.63 -4.08 8.16
CA ALA A 35 -14.43 -5.30 8.95
C ALA A 35 -13.81 -6.45 8.14
N ASP A 36 -14.18 -6.60 6.87
CA ASP A 36 -13.68 -7.64 5.97
C ASP A 36 -12.20 -7.45 5.55
N LEU A 37 -11.63 -6.26 5.77
CA LEU A 37 -10.21 -6.01 5.52
C LEU A 37 -9.30 -6.63 6.58
N GLY A 38 -9.84 -7.04 7.73
CA GLY A 38 -9.06 -7.60 8.84
C GLY A 38 -7.95 -6.65 9.32
N LEU A 39 -8.28 -5.36 9.45
CA LEU A 39 -7.36 -4.33 9.96
C LEU A 39 -7.33 -4.35 11.49
N ASP A 40 -6.18 -4.01 12.07
CA ASP A 40 -6.08 -3.79 13.51
C ASP A 40 -6.93 -2.58 13.94
N HIS A 41 -7.50 -2.66 15.14
CA HIS A 41 -8.34 -1.58 15.68
C HIS A 41 -7.60 -0.23 15.78
N SER A 42 -6.31 -0.26 16.06
CA SER A 42 -5.45 0.94 16.09
C SER A 42 -5.37 1.63 14.73
N VAL A 43 -5.21 0.86 13.65
CA VAL A 43 -5.19 1.37 12.26
C VAL A 43 -6.50 2.09 11.94
N ILE A 44 -7.62 1.45 12.22
CA ILE A 44 -8.95 2.03 11.98
C ILE A 44 -9.14 3.32 12.80
N THR A 45 -8.72 3.32 14.06
CA THR A 45 -8.87 4.49 14.95
C THR A 45 -8.02 5.67 14.48
N THR A 46 -6.78 5.42 14.05
CA THR A 46 -5.92 6.47 13.46
C THR A 46 -6.56 7.10 12.24
N ILE A 47 -7.08 6.28 11.32
CA ILE A 47 -7.71 6.76 10.09
C ILE A 47 -8.97 7.59 10.39
N LEU A 48 -9.81 7.12 11.32
CA LEU A 48 -11.06 7.81 11.71
C LEU A 48 -10.81 9.13 12.43
N GLY A 49 -9.60 9.36 12.94
CA GLY A 49 -9.17 10.65 13.47
C GLY A 49 -9.11 11.78 12.43
N HIS A 50 -9.04 11.41 11.12
CA HIS A 50 -8.89 12.35 10.02
C HIS A 50 -9.99 12.15 8.97
N GLN A 51 -11.03 12.98 9.03
CA GLN A 51 -12.21 12.85 8.16
C GLN A 51 -11.87 12.79 6.64
N PRO A 52 -10.98 13.63 6.06
CA PRO A 52 -10.64 13.54 4.65
C PRO A 52 -10.02 12.17 4.27
N LEU A 53 -9.22 11.62 5.17
CA LEU A 53 -8.60 10.33 4.98
C LEU A 53 -9.62 9.18 5.06
N ALA A 54 -10.54 9.26 6.02
CA ALA A 54 -11.61 8.26 6.13
C ALA A 54 -12.49 8.24 4.88
N ILE A 55 -12.83 9.40 4.32
CA ILE A 55 -13.60 9.53 3.07
C ILE A 55 -12.83 8.92 1.89
N LEU A 56 -11.55 9.27 1.74
CA LEU A 56 -10.71 8.71 0.66
C LEU A 56 -10.63 7.18 0.74
N LEU A 57 -10.36 6.65 1.93
CA LEU A 57 -10.17 5.20 2.11
C LEU A 57 -11.49 4.44 2.00
N ASP A 58 -12.61 5.02 2.43
CA ASP A 58 -13.92 4.44 2.18
C ASP A 58 -14.25 4.44 0.68
N ALA A 59 -13.93 5.50 -0.05
CA ALA A 59 -14.07 5.54 -1.50
C ALA A 59 -13.27 4.43 -2.19
N ILE A 60 -12.01 4.21 -1.81
CA ILE A 60 -11.18 3.12 -2.34
C ILE A 60 -11.83 1.76 -2.03
N LYS A 61 -12.32 1.56 -0.83
CA LYS A 61 -12.98 0.32 -0.42
C LYS A 61 -14.30 0.10 -1.16
N THR A 62 -15.07 1.15 -1.39
CA THR A 62 -16.40 1.07 -2.01
C THR A 62 -16.39 1.10 -3.53
N LEU A 63 -15.27 1.46 -4.16
CA LEU A 63 -15.14 1.38 -5.62
C LEU A 63 -15.55 0.01 -6.17
N THR A 64 -15.28 -1.05 -5.42
CA THR A 64 -15.70 -2.41 -5.79
C THR A 64 -17.18 -2.70 -5.51
N VAL A 65 -17.85 -1.95 -4.64
CA VAL A 65 -19.25 -2.23 -4.29
C VAL A 65 -20.23 -1.82 -5.41
N HIS A 66 -19.93 -0.72 -6.12
CA HIS A 66 -20.81 -0.21 -7.17
C HIS A 66 -20.47 -0.74 -8.57
N ASN A 67 -19.25 -1.18 -8.81
CA ASN A 67 -18.79 -1.66 -10.11
C ASN A 67 -17.67 -2.70 -9.97
N GLU A 68 -17.84 -3.62 -9.02
CA GLU A 68 -16.81 -4.56 -8.58
C GLU A 68 -16.06 -5.20 -9.74
N GLN A 69 -16.80 -5.83 -10.66
CA GLN A 69 -16.19 -6.57 -11.75
C GLN A 69 -15.41 -5.66 -12.71
N ALA A 70 -15.95 -4.50 -13.07
CA ALA A 70 -15.28 -3.59 -13.98
C ALA A 70 -13.96 -3.03 -13.40
N VAL A 71 -13.92 -2.72 -12.10
CA VAL A 71 -12.70 -2.24 -11.45
C VAL A 71 -11.67 -3.37 -11.32
N LEU A 72 -12.10 -4.58 -10.99
CA LEU A 72 -11.20 -5.73 -10.90
C LEU A 72 -10.62 -6.09 -12.28
N ASP A 73 -11.44 -6.03 -13.33
CA ASP A 73 -11.02 -6.29 -14.72
C ASP A 73 -10.05 -5.21 -15.22
N GLU A 74 -10.33 -3.92 -14.94
CA GLU A 74 -9.42 -2.82 -15.30
C GLU A 74 -8.05 -2.97 -14.64
N LEU A 75 -8.02 -3.39 -13.37
CA LEU A 75 -6.78 -3.60 -12.62
C LEU A 75 -6.12 -4.96 -12.90
N GLY A 76 -6.81 -5.88 -13.55
CA GLY A 76 -6.33 -7.25 -13.78
C GLY A 76 -6.14 -8.05 -12.49
N VAL A 77 -6.99 -7.83 -11.49
CA VAL A 77 -6.88 -8.44 -10.16
C VAL A 77 -8.19 -9.12 -9.75
N ASP A 78 -8.08 -10.14 -8.90
CA ASP A 78 -9.24 -10.72 -8.23
C ASP A 78 -9.60 -9.94 -6.94
N LYS A 79 -10.74 -10.25 -6.37
CA LYS A 79 -11.23 -9.63 -5.13
C LYS A 79 -10.27 -9.78 -3.97
N ILE A 80 -9.63 -10.93 -3.82
CA ILE A 80 -8.69 -11.21 -2.73
C ILE A 80 -7.43 -10.35 -2.88
N LYS A 81 -6.91 -10.25 -4.12
CA LYS A 81 -5.76 -9.38 -4.43
C LYS A 81 -6.12 -7.93 -4.16
N TYR A 82 -7.31 -7.47 -4.59
CA TYR A 82 -7.78 -6.10 -4.34
C TYR A 82 -7.87 -5.78 -2.85
N GLN A 83 -8.42 -6.67 -2.03
CA GLN A 83 -8.46 -6.49 -0.57
C GLN A 83 -7.05 -6.31 0.03
N ARG A 84 -6.05 -7.04 -0.47
CA ARG A 84 -4.65 -6.86 -0.05
C ARG A 84 -4.10 -5.48 -0.44
N LEU A 85 -4.44 -5.00 -1.66
CA LEU A 85 -4.06 -3.66 -2.10
C LEU A 85 -4.63 -2.59 -1.17
N VAL A 86 -5.93 -2.66 -0.87
CA VAL A 86 -6.63 -1.73 0.02
C VAL A 86 -6.02 -1.77 1.42
N LYS A 87 -5.85 -2.96 2.00
CA LYS A 87 -5.24 -3.14 3.33
C LYS A 87 -3.84 -2.51 3.41
N ARG A 88 -3.03 -2.65 2.37
CA ARG A 88 -1.70 -2.04 2.29
C ARG A 88 -1.78 -0.51 2.33
N ILE A 89 -2.71 0.08 1.58
CA ILE A 89 -2.93 1.54 1.56
C ILE A 89 -3.31 2.04 2.96
N PHE A 90 -4.26 1.38 3.63
CA PHE A 90 -4.62 1.72 5.01
C PHE A 90 -3.42 1.67 5.96
N ASN A 91 -2.59 0.63 5.86
CA ASN A 91 -1.39 0.49 6.70
C ASN A 91 -0.34 1.56 6.41
N TRP A 92 -0.19 2.00 5.17
CA TRP A 92 0.72 3.11 4.84
C TRP A 92 0.31 4.39 5.56
N PHE A 93 -0.97 4.78 5.48
CA PHE A 93 -1.47 5.96 6.18
C PHE A 93 -1.32 5.82 7.70
N ALA A 94 -1.74 4.70 8.29
CA ALA A 94 -1.66 4.49 9.72
C ALA A 94 -0.23 4.43 10.28
N SER A 95 0.75 4.01 9.45
CA SER A 95 2.16 3.91 9.85
C SER A 95 3.01 5.13 9.51
N THR A 96 2.41 6.16 8.93
CA THR A 96 3.11 7.39 8.54
C THR A 96 2.74 8.51 9.51
N PRO A 97 3.73 9.23 10.09
CA PRO A 97 3.47 10.41 10.90
C PRO A 97 2.64 11.45 10.12
N GLU A 98 1.69 12.08 10.80
CA GLU A 98 0.76 13.04 10.20
C GLU A 98 1.47 14.23 9.55
N GLU A 99 2.60 14.66 10.12
CA GLU A 99 3.40 15.77 9.64
C GLU A 99 3.99 15.52 8.24
N LEU A 100 4.04 14.26 7.81
CA LEU A 100 4.52 13.86 6.48
C LEU A 100 3.40 13.70 5.46
N ILE A 101 2.15 13.89 5.87
CA ILE A 101 0.97 13.75 5.01
C ILE A 101 0.36 15.14 4.83
N ASP A 102 0.50 15.72 3.64
CA ASP A 102 -0.19 16.97 3.30
C ASP A 102 -1.68 16.65 3.02
N MET A 103 -2.54 16.90 4.01
CA MET A 103 -3.98 16.61 3.94
C MET A 103 -4.68 17.41 2.83
N ASP A 104 -4.14 18.57 2.43
CA ASP A 104 -4.68 19.39 1.34
C ASP A 104 -4.50 18.72 -0.03
N LEU A 105 -3.59 17.77 -0.13
CA LEU A 105 -3.34 17.01 -1.36
C LEU A 105 -4.22 15.76 -1.49
N ILE A 106 -4.98 15.41 -0.45
CA ILE A 106 -5.88 14.25 -0.48
C ILE A 106 -7.12 14.61 -1.32
N GLY A 107 -7.39 13.83 -2.34
CA GLY A 107 -8.56 13.97 -3.20
C GLY A 107 -8.28 13.61 -4.67
N GLU A 108 -9.30 13.80 -5.51
CA GLU A 108 -9.26 13.35 -6.91
C GLU A 108 -8.19 14.04 -7.79
N GLY A 109 -7.69 15.19 -7.39
CA GLY A 109 -6.72 15.96 -8.19
C GLY A 109 -5.26 15.55 -7.99
N TYR A 110 -4.91 14.98 -6.83
CA TYR A 110 -3.53 14.76 -6.44
C TYR A 110 -3.31 13.36 -5.86
N VAL A 111 -3.55 13.16 -4.56
CA VAL A 111 -3.41 11.86 -3.90
C VAL A 111 -4.80 11.22 -3.80
N GLY A 112 -5.22 10.60 -4.90
CA GLY A 112 -6.55 9.99 -5.04
C GLY A 112 -6.51 8.45 -5.12
N PRO A 113 -7.70 7.82 -5.20
CA PRO A 113 -7.84 6.36 -5.23
C PRO A 113 -6.98 5.68 -6.29
N ARG A 114 -6.98 6.21 -7.52
CA ARG A 114 -6.26 5.63 -8.65
C ARG A 114 -4.75 5.54 -8.41
N ARG A 115 -4.12 6.64 -7.96
CA ARG A 115 -2.67 6.67 -7.71
C ARG A 115 -2.27 5.74 -6.56
N LEU A 116 -3.08 5.69 -5.50
CA LEU A 116 -2.82 4.81 -4.35
C LEU A 116 -2.97 3.33 -4.73
N THR A 117 -3.99 2.99 -5.51
CA THR A 117 -4.21 1.62 -5.98
C THR A 117 -3.10 1.19 -6.95
N GLU A 118 -2.70 2.05 -7.89
CA GLU A 118 -1.58 1.80 -8.80
C GLU A 118 -0.28 1.55 -8.02
N LEU A 119 0.05 2.40 -7.04
CA LEU A 119 1.22 2.19 -6.20
C LEU A 119 1.16 0.86 -5.44
N SER A 120 0.01 0.54 -4.85
CA SER A 120 -0.17 -0.71 -4.14
C SER A 120 -0.03 -1.92 -5.06
N LEU A 121 -0.47 -1.81 -6.32
CA LEU A 121 -0.33 -2.85 -7.34
C LEU A 121 1.15 -3.07 -7.71
N LEU A 122 1.93 -2.00 -7.92
CA LEU A 122 3.37 -2.11 -8.18
C LEU A 122 4.11 -2.88 -7.10
N VAL A 123 3.72 -2.71 -5.83
CA VAL A 123 4.30 -3.47 -4.72
C VAL A 123 3.78 -4.91 -4.69
N GLU A 124 2.51 -5.15 -4.99
CA GLU A 124 1.93 -6.50 -5.04
C GLU A 124 2.55 -7.35 -6.13
N ASP A 125 2.82 -6.75 -7.28
CA ASP A 125 3.42 -7.44 -8.44
C ASP A 125 4.96 -7.50 -8.34
N ASN A 126 5.51 -7.09 -7.20
CA ASN A 126 6.96 -7.06 -6.95
C ASN A 126 7.75 -6.24 -8.00
N GLU A 127 7.12 -5.24 -8.62
CA GLU A 127 7.82 -4.26 -9.44
C GLU A 127 8.55 -3.22 -8.59
N VAL A 128 8.07 -3.00 -7.37
CA VAL A 128 8.69 -2.14 -6.36
C VAL A 128 8.75 -2.90 -5.03
N SER A 129 9.84 -2.76 -4.29
CA SER A 129 9.96 -3.33 -2.95
C SER A 129 9.00 -2.65 -1.97
N SER A 130 8.65 -3.31 -0.85
CA SER A 130 7.80 -2.70 0.18
C SER A 130 8.39 -1.40 0.75
N THR A 131 9.72 -1.32 0.86
CA THR A 131 10.42 -0.10 1.30
C THR A 131 10.35 0.99 0.23
N GLY A 132 10.60 0.64 -1.04
CA GLY A 132 10.44 1.55 -2.17
C GLY A 132 9.01 2.05 -2.31
N GLY A 133 8.02 1.17 -2.11
CA GLY A 133 6.60 1.55 -2.08
C GLY A 133 6.27 2.60 -1.03
N LYS A 134 6.85 2.47 0.18
CA LYS A 134 6.68 3.50 1.22
C LYS A 134 7.37 4.82 0.85
N GLU A 135 8.52 4.77 0.20
CA GLU A 135 9.21 5.97 -0.28
C GLU A 135 8.42 6.68 -1.38
N ILE A 136 7.86 5.93 -2.33
CA ILE A 136 6.99 6.49 -3.37
C ILE A 136 5.72 7.06 -2.75
N PHE A 137 5.11 6.35 -1.76
CA PHE A 137 3.94 6.83 -1.05
C PHE A 137 4.19 8.22 -0.43
N LEU A 138 5.31 8.40 0.27
CA LEU A 138 5.69 9.71 0.82
C LEU A 138 5.91 10.76 -0.29
N SER A 139 6.47 10.34 -1.42
CA SER A 139 6.69 11.24 -2.56
C SER A 139 5.40 11.72 -3.21
N LEU A 140 4.27 11.01 -3.05
CA LEU A 140 2.97 11.46 -3.54
C LEU A 140 2.51 12.76 -2.87
N PHE A 141 3.00 13.04 -1.65
CA PHE A 141 2.70 14.27 -0.89
C PHE A 141 3.72 15.38 -1.15
N ASP A 142 4.74 15.14 -1.96
CA ASP A 142 5.70 16.18 -2.35
C ASP A 142 5.21 16.87 -3.64
N ARG A 143 5.11 18.20 -3.58
CA ARG A 143 4.60 19.05 -4.68
C ARG A 143 5.36 18.90 -5.99
N GLN A 144 6.62 18.47 -5.95
CA GLN A 144 7.41 18.23 -7.15
C GLN A 144 6.92 17.03 -7.98
N TYR A 145 6.22 16.08 -7.34
CA TYR A 145 5.74 14.85 -7.99
C TYR A 145 4.23 14.84 -8.28
N LEU A 146 3.51 15.97 -8.08
CA LEU A 146 2.05 16.02 -8.23
C LEU A 146 1.56 15.58 -9.61
N LYS A 147 2.36 15.81 -10.66
CA LYS A 147 2.02 15.47 -12.04
C LYS A 147 2.50 14.08 -12.48
N GLN A 148 3.31 13.40 -11.66
CA GLN A 148 3.91 12.12 -11.98
C GLN A 148 3.06 10.98 -11.38
N GLY A 149 2.88 9.90 -12.15
CA GLY A 149 2.30 8.66 -11.65
C GLY A 149 3.26 7.91 -10.72
N PRO A 150 2.76 6.95 -9.90
CA PRO A 150 3.61 6.13 -9.04
C PRO A 150 4.75 5.43 -9.77
N ARG A 151 4.49 4.93 -10.99
CA ARG A 151 5.51 4.28 -11.84
C ARG A 151 6.61 5.26 -12.27
N GLU A 152 6.23 6.46 -12.70
CA GLU A 152 7.18 7.50 -13.11
C GLU A 152 8.06 7.94 -11.93
N ILE A 153 7.48 8.05 -10.72
CA ILE A 153 8.23 8.32 -9.49
C ILE A 153 9.20 7.18 -9.20
N ALA A 154 8.75 5.92 -9.33
CA ALA A 154 9.60 4.75 -9.15
C ALA A 154 10.79 4.75 -10.11
N GLU A 155 10.58 5.08 -11.37
CA GLU A 155 11.62 5.21 -12.41
C GLU A 155 12.61 6.32 -12.06
N SER A 156 12.12 7.52 -11.76
CA SER A 156 12.96 8.68 -11.45
C SER A 156 13.86 8.47 -10.23
N LYS A 157 13.39 7.67 -9.26
CA LYS A 157 14.12 7.33 -8.03
C LYS A 157 14.89 6.01 -8.12
N ASN A 158 14.87 5.31 -9.26
CA ASN A 158 15.48 3.99 -9.44
C ASN A 158 14.97 2.94 -8.41
N LEU A 159 13.68 2.97 -8.10
CA LEU A 159 13.04 2.07 -7.15
C LEU A 159 12.37 0.86 -7.82
N LEU A 160 12.31 0.82 -9.16
CA LEU A 160 11.83 -0.35 -9.89
C LEU A 160 12.77 -1.53 -9.67
N GLN A 161 12.18 -2.67 -9.36
CA GLN A 161 12.93 -3.91 -9.22
C GLN A 161 13.30 -4.48 -10.61
N VAL A 162 14.51 -4.92 -10.73
CA VAL A 162 14.96 -5.66 -11.89
C VAL A 162 14.46 -7.09 -11.75
N SER A 163 13.53 -7.47 -12.62
CA SER A 163 13.00 -8.84 -12.71
C SER A 163 13.65 -9.63 -13.85
N ASP A 164 14.71 -9.10 -14.47
CA ASP A 164 15.48 -9.82 -15.47
C ASP A 164 16.20 -10.99 -14.80
N GLU A 165 15.73 -12.19 -15.11
CA GLU A 165 16.27 -13.43 -14.55
C GLU A 165 17.76 -13.60 -14.85
N GLY A 166 18.23 -13.14 -16.00
CA GLY A 166 19.62 -13.21 -16.39
C GLY A 166 20.52 -12.30 -15.55
N VAL A 167 20.08 -11.07 -15.28
CA VAL A 167 20.82 -10.12 -14.44
C VAL A 167 20.87 -10.61 -12.99
N ILE A 168 19.73 -11.06 -12.46
CA ILE A 168 19.69 -11.60 -11.09
C ILE A 168 20.50 -12.88 -10.98
N ALA A 169 20.45 -13.75 -12.00
CA ALA A 169 21.25 -14.97 -12.08
C ALA A 169 22.76 -14.70 -11.98
N ALA A 170 23.25 -13.69 -12.70
CA ALA A 170 24.66 -13.30 -12.63
C ALA A 170 25.05 -12.83 -11.22
N ILE A 171 24.22 -12.01 -10.57
CA ILE A 171 24.46 -11.56 -9.20
C ILE A 171 24.41 -12.75 -8.21
N VAL A 172 23.50 -13.69 -8.39
CA VAL A 172 23.43 -14.91 -7.58
C VAL A 172 24.69 -15.73 -7.74
N ASP A 173 25.20 -15.91 -8.96
CA ASP A 173 26.43 -16.63 -9.22
C ASP A 173 27.65 -15.96 -8.55
N GLU A 174 27.74 -14.64 -8.59
CA GLU A 174 28.75 -13.88 -7.85
C GLU A 174 28.67 -14.10 -6.34
N VAL A 175 27.45 -14.09 -5.77
CA VAL A 175 27.23 -14.31 -4.32
C VAL A 175 27.59 -15.73 -3.93
N LEU A 176 27.25 -16.73 -4.74
CA LEU A 176 27.57 -18.13 -4.47
C LEU A 176 29.06 -18.44 -4.59
N ASN A 177 29.78 -17.72 -5.45
CA ASN A 177 31.24 -17.85 -5.61
C ASN A 177 32.03 -17.03 -4.57
N ASP A 178 31.36 -16.20 -3.76
CA ASP A 178 32.04 -15.40 -2.72
C ASP A 178 32.47 -16.29 -1.54
N PRO A 179 33.74 -16.27 -1.15
CA PRO A 179 34.23 -17.02 0.01
C PRO A 179 33.44 -16.75 1.30
N ALA A 180 32.90 -15.54 1.48
CA ALA A 180 32.06 -15.18 2.62
C ALA A 180 30.73 -15.94 2.66
N SER A 181 30.26 -16.46 1.54
CA SER A 181 29.02 -17.23 1.42
C SER A 181 29.19 -18.72 1.72
N ALA A 182 30.43 -19.24 1.77
CA ALA A 182 30.74 -20.67 1.89
C ALA A 182 30.09 -21.34 3.12
N ALA A 183 30.12 -20.69 4.27
CA ALA A 183 29.50 -21.21 5.49
C ALA A 183 27.98 -21.33 5.35
N SER A 184 27.32 -20.33 4.78
CA SER A 184 25.87 -20.33 4.56
C SER A 184 25.44 -21.37 3.51
N ILE A 185 26.24 -21.57 2.49
CA ILE A 185 26.04 -22.61 1.47
C ILE A 185 26.11 -24.00 2.13
N ALA A 186 27.12 -24.25 2.96
CA ALA A 186 27.27 -25.51 3.70
C ALA A 186 26.06 -25.75 4.64
N ASP A 187 25.59 -24.74 5.32
CA ASP A 187 24.42 -24.80 6.20
C ASP A 187 23.12 -25.13 5.41
N ILE A 188 22.93 -24.54 4.23
CA ILE A 188 21.77 -24.83 3.37
C ILE A 188 21.83 -26.28 2.89
N ARG A 189 22.98 -26.76 2.45
CA ARG A 189 23.18 -28.15 2.01
C ARG A 189 22.99 -29.15 3.14
N SER A 190 23.22 -28.75 4.39
CA SER A 190 22.94 -29.55 5.60
C SER A 190 21.46 -29.50 6.05
N GLY A 191 20.57 -28.82 5.30
CA GLY A 191 19.15 -28.73 5.59
C GLY A 191 18.71 -27.53 6.44
N LYS A 192 19.64 -26.62 6.81
CA LYS A 192 19.32 -25.42 7.57
C LYS A 192 18.77 -24.30 6.68
N GLY A 193 17.52 -24.40 6.26
CA GLY A 193 16.88 -23.49 5.30
C GLY A 193 16.92 -22.00 5.69
N LYS A 194 17.09 -21.65 6.97
CA LYS A 194 17.20 -20.24 7.42
C LYS A 194 18.42 -19.51 6.85
N ALA A 195 19.49 -20.23 6.52
CA ALA A 195 20.72 -19.64 5.98
C ALA A 195 20.51 -19.02 4.58
N ILE A 196 19.45 -19.39 3.86
CA ILE A 196 19.12 -18.80 2.55
C ILE A 196 18.84 -17.30 2.64
N GLY A 197 18.28 -16.83 3.77
CA GLY A 197 18.01 -15.42 4.01
C GLY A 197 19.27 -14.55 3.97
N TYR A 198 20.41 -15.09 4.44
CA TYR A 198 21.69 -14.41 4.33
C TYR A 198 22.14 -14.22 2.89
N LEU A 199 22.05 -15.27 2.07
CA LEU A 199 22.43 -15.19 0.65
C LEU A 199 21.53 -14.24 -0.13
N VAL A 200 20.21 -14.28 0.11
CA VAL A 200 19.26 -13.30 -0.46
C VAL A 200 19.65 -11.87 -0.04
N GLY A 201 20.00 -11.66 1.22
CA GLY A 201 20.50 -10.37 1.72
C GLY A 201 21.75 -9.88 0.98
N GLN A 202 22.69 -10.77 0.66
CA GLN A 202 23.88 -10.44 -0.13
C GLN A 202 23.53 -10.07 -1.57
N VAL A 203 22.60 -10.79 -2.22
CA VAL A 203 22.09 -10.46 -3.55
C VAL A 203 21.42 -9.08 -3.52
N MET A 204 20.57 -8.81 -2.53
CA MET A 204 19.92 -7.50 -2.36
C MET A 204 20.94 -6.37 -2.17
N LYS A 205 21.99 -6.61 -1.39
CA LYS A 205 23.06 -5.61 -1.18
C LYS A 205 23.80 -5.30 -2.48
N ARG A 206 24.16 -6.32 -3.28
CA ARG A 206 24.89 -6.15 -4.56
C ARG A 206 24.02 -5.50 -5.64
N SER A 207 22.73 -5.84 -5.67
CA SER A 207 21.75 -5.21 -6.57
C SER A 207 21.27 -3.84 -6.10
N LYS A 208 21.80 -3.30 -4.99
CA LYS A 208 21.33 -2.04 -4.37
C LYS A 208 19.84 -2.03 -4.07
N GLY A 209 19.27 -3.17 -3.69
CA GLY A 209 17.85 -3.34 -3.40
C GLY A 209 16.95 -3.54 -4.62
N GLN A 210 17.50 -3.57 -5.83
CA GLN A 210 16.71 -3.67 -7.06
C GLN A 210 16.37 -5.11 -7.48
N ALA A 211 17.08 -6.15 -6.96
CA ALA A 211 16.74 -7.53 -7.27
C ALA A 211 15.40 -7.92 -6.62
N ASN A 212 14.59 -8.71 -7.33
CA ASN A 212 13.40 -9.33 -6.73
C ASN A 212 13.84 -10.43 -5.74
N PRO A 213 13.53 -10.29 -4.43
CA PRO A 213 13.97 -11.24 -3.41
C PRO A 213 13.44 -12.66 -3.63
N SER A 214 12.21 -12.79 -4.12
CA SER A 214 11.58 -14.09 -4.38
C SER A 214 12.27 -14.81 -5.52
N LEU A 215 12.60 -14.08 -6.59
CA LEU A 215 13.34 -14.63 -7.73
C LEU A 215 14.78 -14.99 -7.34
N ALA A 216 15.45 -14.12 -6.57
CA ALA A 216 16.78 -14.42 -6.04
C ALA A 216 16.78 -15.69 -5.18
N GLN A 217 15.78 -15.86 -4.29
CA GLN A 217 15.62 -17.05 -3.47
C GLN A 217 15.38 -18.32 -4.31
N LYS A 218 14.56 -18.22 -5.36
CA LYS A 218 14.32 -19.33 -6.31
C LYS A 218 15.63 -19.73 -7.01
N LEU A 219 16.34 -18.77 -7.60
CA LEU A 219 17.59 -19.00 -8.31
C LEU A 219 18.69 -19.56 -7.40
N ILE A 220 18.78 -19.11 -6.14
CA ILE A 220 19.73 -19.68 -5.16
C ILE A 220 19.39 -21.15 -4.90
N ARG A 221 18.11 -21.51 -4.74
CA ARG A 221 17.71 -22.91 -4.51
C ARG A 221 17.95 -23.81 -5.70
N GLU A 222 17.82 -23.31 -6.92
CA GLU A 222 18.06 -24.06 -8.15
C GLU A 222 19.55 -24.35 -8.39
N ARG A 223 20.44 -23.54 -7.77
CA ARG A 223 21.90 -23.66 -7.93
C ARG A 223 22.63 -24.36 -6.78
N LEU A 224 21.95 -24.65 -5.69
CA LEU A 224 22.50 -25.33 -4.50
C LEU A 224 22.02 -26.77 -4.36
#